data_4da8af204eaccfbbcbb275e3c75c6323
#
_entry.id   4da8af204eaccfbbcbb275e3c75c6323
#
_cell.length_a   1.000
_cell.length_b   1.000
_cell.length_c   1.000
_cell.angle_alpha   90.00
_cell.angle_beta   90.00
_cell.angle_gamma   90.00
#
_symmetry.space_group_name_H-M   'P 1'
#
loop_
_entity.id
_entity.type
_entity.pdbx_description
1 polymer ?
#
loop_
_entity_poly.entity_id
_entity_poly.type
_entity_poly.pdbx_seq_one_letter_code
_entity_poly.pdbx_strand_id
1 'polypeptide(L)'
;KAAHKPRPTFAILCMGLICFIAFLSEGAAMDWSGIYLNTQFKVQASQAGLAYSCFAALMVAGRLSGHLIIRFFGEKNTILYSATLAGLGLLTVVFAPVWYVALIGYAILGLGSANIVPLMFSRAGRQTELPKHIALSYVSVFAYTGSLLGPALVGFGSEIIGLSQVFFIIAVGLISITVLNQLTSAPATAAEAEKTQTPA
;
A
#
# COMPACT_ATOMS: atom_id res chain seq x y z
N LYS A 1 -27.82 -29.54 4.79
CA LYS A 1 -27.09 -28.71 5.76
C LYS A 1 -26.62 -27.47 5.02
N ALA A 2 -27.21 -26.29 5.32
CA ALA A 2 -26.75 -25.04 4.77
C ALA A 2 -25.28 -24.86 5.21
N ALA A 3 -24.36 -24.84 4.26
CA ALA A 3 -22.96 -24.55 4.51
C ALA A 3 -22.88 -23.14 5.09
N HIS A 4 -22.56 -23.03 6.37
CA HIS A 4 -22.34 -21.75 7.02
C HIS A 4 -21.18 -21.06 6.29
N LYS A 5 -21.50 -20.00 5.50
CA LYS A 5 -20.46 -19.24 4.80
C LYS A 5 -19.55 -18.60 5.86
N PRO A 6 -18.26 -18.94 5.88
CA PRO A 6 -17.33 -18.37 6.85
C PRO A 6 -17.28 -16.87 6.66
N ARG A 7 -17.53 -16.12 7.74
CA ARG A 7 -17.50 -14.64 7.72
C ARG A 7 -16.06 -14.17 7.85
N PRO A 8 -15.66 -13.09 7.15
CA PRO A 8 -14.31 -12.54 7.28
C PRO A 8 -14.13 -11.99 8.70
N THR A 9 -13.00 -12.30 9.29
CA THR A 9 -12.59 -11.72 10.57
C THR A 9 -12.24 -10.26 10.40
N PHE A 10 -12.33 -9.47 11.47
CA PHE A 10 -11.94 -8.07 11.47
C PHE A 10 -10.51 -7.85 10.98
N ALA A 11 -9.57 -8.72 11.36
CA ALA A 11 -8.19 -8.67 10.90
C ALA A 11 -8.07 -8.84 9.37
N ILE A 12 -8.84 -9.76 8.76
CA ILE A 12 -8.86 -9.97 7.30
C ILE A 12 -9.43 -8.74 6.57
N LEU A 13 -10.47 -8.12 7.12
CA LEU A 13 -11.02 -6.89 6.56
C LEU A 13 -10.00 -5.75 6.62
N CYS A 14 -9.27 -5.61 7.72
CA CYS A 14 -8.17 -4.63 7.82
C CYS A 14 -7.05 -4.91 6.82
N MET A 15 -6.63 -6.18 6.64
CA MET A 15 -5.65 -6.56 5.61
C MET A 15 -6.14 -6.21 4.20
N GLY A 16 -7.41 -6.48 3.91
CA GLY A 16 -8.05 -6.11 2.66
C GLY A 16 -8.04 -4.59 2.44
N LEU A 17 -8.42 -3.81 3.45
CA LEU A 17 -8.43 -2.35 3.37
C LEU A 17 -7.02 -1.78 3.15
N ILE A 18 -6.00 -2.33 3.81
CA ILE A 18 -4.60 -1.98 3.56
C ILE A 18 -4.23 -2.21 2.10
N CYS A 19 -4.59 -3.38 1.55
CA CYS A 19 -4.33 -3.68 0.14
C CYS A 19 -5.11 -2.78 -0.81
N PHE A 20 -6.36 -2.43 -0.48
CA PHE A 20 -7.17 -1.47 -1.24
C PHE A 20 -6.47 -0.11 -1.34
N ILE A 21 -6.04 0.46 -0.20
CA ILE A 21 -5.35 1.76 -0.16
C ILE A 21 -4.03 1.70 -0.93
N ALA A 22 -3.25 0.63 -0.77
CA ALA A 22 -1.98 0.47 -1.48
C ALA A 22 -2.19 0.41 -3.00
N PHE A 23 -3.09 -0.44 -3.50
CA PHE A 23 -3.36 -0.54 -4.94
C PHE A 23 -4.01 0.71 -5.53
N LEU A 24 -4.84 1.41 -4.75
CA LEU A 24 -5.39 2.71 -5.18
C LEU A 24 -4.26 3.74 -5.37
N SER A 25 -3.27 3.77 -4.46
CA SER A 25 -2.12 4.67 -4.60
C SER A 25 -1.19 4.29 -5.75
N GLU A 26 -0.99 2.98 -5.99
CA GLU A 26 -0.23 2.48 -7.15
C GLU A 26 -0.92 2.86 -8.46
N GLY A 27 -2.25 2.67 -8.56
CA GLY A 27 -3.05 3.08 -9.71
C GLY A 27 -3.02 4.59 -9.93
N ALA A 28 -3.12 5.38 -8.86
CA ALA A 28 -2.99 6.83 -8.94
C ALA A 28 -1.61 7.26 -9.48
N ALA A 29 -0.53 6.60 -9.07
CA ALA A 29 0.81 6.87 -9.60
C ALA A 29 0.92 6.45 -11.07
N MET A 30 0.34 5.32 -11.45
CA MET A 30 0.40 4.79 -12.81
C MET A 30 -0.36 5.67 -13.81
N ASP A 31 -1.60 6.03 -13.50
CA ASP A 31 -2.50 6.65 -14.45
C ASP A 31 -2.49 8.19 -14.37
N TRP A 32 -2.22 8.76 -13.21
CA TRP A 32 -2.38 10.18 -12.95
C TRP A 32 -1.09 10.95 -12.74
N SER A 33 0.06 10.29 -12.56
CA SER A 33 1.32 11.00 -12.29
C SER A 33 1.77 11.89 -13.43
N GLY A 34 1.62 11.44 -14.68
CA GLY A 34 1.96 12.24 -15.87
C GLY A 34 1.01 13.43 -16.03
N ILE A 35 -0.29 13.22 -15.78
CA ILE A 35 -1.30 14.29 -15.80
C ILE A 35 -0.98 15.31 -14.71
N TYR A 36 -0.61 14.85 -13.52
CA TYR A 36 -0.22 15.72 -12.41
C TYR A 36 0.98 16.60 -12.77
N LEU A 37 2.07 16.03 -13.33
CA LEU A 37 3.23 16.83 -13.75
C LEU A 37 2.87 17.86 -14.81
N ASN A 38 2.03 17.48 -15.77
CA ASN A 38 1.62 18.41 -16.83
C ASN A 38 0.73 19.53 -16.29
N THR A 39 -0.26 19.22 -15.46
CA THR A 39 -1.23 20.21 -14.96
C THR A 39 -0.63 21.16 -13.94
N GLN A 40 0.19 20.66 -13.00
CA GLN A 40 0.74 21.46 -11.90
C GLN A 40 2.01 22.20 -12.28
N PHE A 41 2.89 21.57 -13.07
CA PHE A 41 4.22 22.11 -13.39
C PHE A 41 4.40 22.48 -14.84
N LYS A 42 3.39 22.26 -15.70
CA LYS A 42 3.46 22.52 -17.16
C LYS A 42 4.58 21.76 -17.86
N VAL A 43 4.93 20.58 -17.34
CA VAL A 43 5.95 19.69 -17.91
C VAL A 43 5.46 19.16 -19.25
N GLN A 44 6.35 19.09 -20.24
CA GLN A 44 6.02 18.59 -21.58
C GLN A 44 5.58 17.12 -21.52
N ALA A 45 4.67 16.72 -22.41
CA ALA A 45 4.15 15.36 -22.47
C ALA A 45 5.24 14.30 -22.62
N SER A 46 6.33 14.62 -23.33
CA SER A 46 7.51 13.74 -23.48
C SER A 46 8.23 13.42 -22.16
N GLN A 47 8.14 14.30 -21.17
CA GLN A 47 8.77 14.15 -19.85
C GLN A 47 7.78 13.70 -18.76
N ALA A 48 6.49 13.79 -19.02
CA ALA A 48 5.44 13.47 -18.05
C ALA A 48 5.53 12.00 -17.56
N GLY A 49 5.97 11.07 -18.42
CA GLY A 49 6.18 9.67 -18.09
C GLY A 49 7.31 9.40 -17.09
N LEU A 50 8.21 10.39 -16.84
CA LEU A 50 9.31 10.23 -15.88
C LEU A 50 8.79 9.99 -14.45
N ALA A 51 7.64 10.56 -14.08
CA ALA A 51 7.03 10.36 -12.77
C ALA A 51 6.75 8.87 -12.50
N TYR A 52 6.04 8.24 -13.42
CA TYR A 52 5.76 6.81 -13.31
C TYR A 52 7.04 5.96 -13.39
N SER A 53 8.00 6.35 -14.25
CA SER A 53 9.28 5.65 -14.37
C SER A 53 10.07 5.64 -13.06
N CYS A 54 10.14 6.79 -12.36
CA CYS A 54 10.78 6.90 -11.06
C CYS A 54 10.06 6.04 -10.01
N PHE A 55 8.72 6.11 -9.96
CA PHE A 55 7.90 5.27 -9.09
C PHE A 55 8.17 3.77 -9.34
N ALA A 56 8.06 3.32 -10.60
CA ALA A 56 8.19 1.91 -10.97
C ALA A 56 9.60 1.38 -10.71
N ALA A 57 10.64 2.14 -11.02
CA ALA A 57 12.03 1.74 -10.81
C ALA A 57 12.31 1.48 -9.32
N LEU A 58 11.90 2.40 -8.44
CA LEU A 58 12.12 2.26 -7.01
C LEU A 58 11.18 1.20 -6.38
N MET A 59 9.99 1.00 -6.91
CA MET A 59 9.13 -0.11 -6.51
C MET A 59 9.77 -1.46 -6.84
N VAL A 60 10.32 -1.64 -8.04
CA VAL A 60 11.04 -2.87 -8.40
C VAL A 60 12.24 -3.08 -7.50
N ALA A 61 13.05 -2.06 -7.26
CA ALA A 61 14.20 -2.13 -6.34
C ALA A 61 13.77 -2.54 -4.92
N GLY A 62 12.68 -1.94 -4.41
CA GLY A 62 12.10 -2.27 -3.10
C GLY A 62 11.57 -3.69 -3.03
N ARG A 63 10.95 -4.22 -4.10
CA ARG A 63 10.47 -5.61 -4.15
C ARG A 63 11.63 -6.60 -4.16
N LEU A 64 12.69 -6.34 -4.93
CA LEU A 64 13.88 -7.19 -4.98
C LEU A 64 14.64 -7.23 -3.65
N SER A 65 14.70 -6.10 -2.93
CA SER A 65 15.32 -6.02 -1.60
C SER A 65 14.39 -6.41 -0.45
N GLY A 66 13.12 -6.72 -0.72
CA GLY A 66 12.07 -6.93 0.28
C GLY A 66 12.45 -7.98 1.33
N HIS A 67 13.06 -9.11 0.92
CA HIS A 67 13.45 -10.16 1.85
C HIS A 67 14.52 -9.69 2.86
N LEU A 68 15.45 -8.83 2.42
CA LEU A 68 16.49 -8.26 3.31
C LEU A 68 15.85 -7.27 4.29
N ILE A 69 14.95 -6.41 3.80
CA ILE A 69 14.24 -5.43 4.61
C ILE A 69 13.44 -6.14 5.71
N ILE A 70 12.69 -7.19 5.34
CA ILE A 70 11.90 -7.97 6.30
C ILE A 70 12.79 -8.68 7.32
N ARG A 71 13.94 -9.19 6.90
CA ARG A 71 14.90 -9.85 7.80
C ARG A 71 15.47 -8.88 8.85
N PHE A 72 15.73 -7.63 8.49
CA PHE A 72 16.30 -6.62 9.39
C PHE A 72 15.28 -6.00 10.33
N PHE A 73 14.11 -5.62 9.81
CA PHE A 73 13.11 -4.85 10.55
C PHE A 73 11.98 -5.71 11.11
N GLY A 74 11.84 -6.93 10.61
CA GLY A 74 10.67 -7.76 10.88
C GLY A 74 9.45 -7.29 10.07
N GLU A 75 8.47 -8.17 9.94
CA GLU A 75 7.29 -7.95 9.09
C GLU A 75 6.46 -6.73 9.53
N LYS A 76 6.19 -6.61 10.85
CA LYS A 76 5.35 -5.54 11.40
C LYS A 76 5.96 -4.16 11.17
N ASN A 77 7.26 -4.01 11.44
CA ASN A 77 7.96 -2.73 11.28
C ASN A 77 8.18 -2.41 9.80
N THR A 78 8.41 -3.43 8.96
CA THR A 78 8.51 -3.22 7.51
C THR A 78 7.24 -2.57 6.96
N ILE A 79 6.05 -3.04 7.35
CA ILE A 79 4.80 -2.44 6.89
C ILE A 79 4.66 -1.01 7.41
N LEU A 80 5.00 -0.77 8.69
CA LEU A 80 4.94 0.56 9.30
C LEU A 80 5.85 1.55 8.54
N TYR A 81 7.11 1.21 8.34
CA TYR A 81 8.06 2.07 7.63
C TYR A 81 7.68 2.24 6.16
N SER A 82 7.24 1.18 5.50
CA SER A 82 6.79 1.19 4.11
C SER A 82 5.61 2.13 3.92
N ALA A 83 4.57 2.03 4.75
CA ALA A 83 3.38 2.86 4.66
C ALA A 83 3.68 4.34 4.97
N THR A 84 4.49 4.60 6.01
CA THR A 84 4.93 5.96 6.33
C THR A 84 5.75 6.56 5.19
N LEU A 85 6.70 5.79 4.64
CA LEU A 85 7.55 6.23 3.53
C LEU A 85 6.72 6.52 2.28
N ALA A 86 5.78 5.63 1.94
CA ALA A 86 4.88 5.83 0.80
C ALA A 86 4.02 7.10 0.96
N GLY A 87 3.43 7.30 2.14
CA GLY A 87 2.65 8.50 2.44
C GLY A 87 3.48 9.78 2.38
N LEU A 88 4.67 9.78 2.96
CA LEU A 88 5.61 10.92 2.89
C LEU A 88 6.06 11.19 1.45
N GLY A 89 6.29 10.14 0.64
CA GLY A 89 6.59 10.27 -0.77
C GLY A 89 5.48 11.00 -1.52
N LEU A 90 4.23 10.61 -1.31
CA LEU A 90 3.10 11.26 -1.96
C LEU A 90 2.85 12.68 -1.42
N LEU A 91 3.08 12.94 -0.13
CA LEU A 91 3.08 14.32 0.40
C LEU A 91 4.18 15.18 -0.24
N THR A 92 5.36 14.61 -0.47
CA THR A 92 6.44 15.30 -1.20
C THR A 92 5.99 15.68 -2.62
N VAL A 93 5.23 14.83 -3.31
CA VAL A 93 4.63 15.16 -4.62
C VAL A 93 3.67 16.35 -4.50
N VAL A 94 2.75 16.30 -3.50
CA VAL A 94 1.70 17.32 -3.31
C VAL A 94 2.30 18.70 -2.99
N PHE A 95 3.33 18.75 -2.16
CA PHE A 95 3.98 19.98 -1.72
C PHE A 95 5.24 20.33 -2.50
N ALA A 96 5.51 19.65 -3.62
CA ALA A 96 6.69 19.92 -4.45
C ALA A 96 6.65 21.35 -5.02
N PRO A 97 7.70 22.17 -4.80
CA PRO A 97 7.78 23.51 -5.40
C PRO A 97 8.11 23.45 -6.90
N VAL A 98 8.71 22.34 -7.35
CA VAL A 98 9.18 22.13 -8.72
C VAL A 98 9.05 20.66 -9.11
N TRP A 99 8.89 20.38 -10.39
CA TRP A 99 8.58 19.04 -10.90
C TRP A 99 9.61 17.94 -10.56
N TYR A 100 10.90 18.26 -10.50
CA TYR A 100 11.93 17.28 -10.15
C TYR A 100 11.86 16.85 -8.67
N VAL A 101 11.36 17.70 -7.77
CA VAL A 101 11.06 17.31 -6.38
C VAL A 101 9.88 16.33 -6.36
N ALA A 102 8.89 16.54 -7.24
CA ALA A 102 7.79 15.58 -7.38
C ALA A 102 8.29 14.21 -7.89
N LEU A 103 9.29 14.16 -8.79
CA LEU A 103 9.91 12.89 -9.21
C LEU A 103 10.53 12.14 -8.03
N ILE A 104 11.23 12.85 -7.14
CA ILE A 104 11.78 12.27 -5.91
C ILE A 104 10.64 11.73 -5.04
N GLY A 105 9.54 12.47 -4.90
CA GLY A 105 8.34 12.02 -4.19
C GLY A 105 7.76 10.72 -4.77
N TYR A 106 7.64 10.61 -6.09
CA TYR A 106 7.19 9.38 -6.75
C TYR A 106 8.16 8.21 -6.56
N ALA A 107 9.47 8.46 -6.57
CA ALA A 107 10.48 7.45 -6.29
C ALA A 107 10.33 6.92 -4.84
N ILE A 108 10.15 7.81 -3.87
CA ILE A 108 9.93 7.46 -2.45
C ILE A 108 8.61 6.70 -2.29
N LEU A 109 7.53 7.13 -2.95
CA LEU A 109 6.24 6.42 -2.97
C LEU A 109 6.41 4.99 -3.48
N GLY A 110 7.13 4.79 -4.58
CA GLY A 110 7.38 3.46 -5.17
C GLY A 110 8.13 2.54 -4.20
N LEU A 111 9.21 3.04 -3.59
CA LEU A 111 9.99 2.28 -2.61
C LEU A 111 9.15 1.91 -1.38
N GLY A 112 8.36 2.85 -0.88
CA GLY A 112 7.48 2.64 0.27
C GLY A 112 6.36 1.64 -0.03
N SER A 113 5.73 1.70 -1.20
CA SER A 113 4.61 0.81 -1.56
C SER A 113 5.05 -0.63 -1.83
N ALA A 114 6.32 -0.87 -2.17
CA ALA A 114 6.83 -2.12 -2.73
C ALA A 114 6.46 -3.39 -1.94
N ASN A 115 6.49 -3.35 -0.61
CA ASN A 115 6.37 -4.53 0.25
C ASN A 115 5.03 -4.63 1.00
N ILE A 116 4.15 -3.62 0.94
CA ILE A 116 2.90 -3.59 1.70
C ILE A 116 1.99 -4.75 1.27
N VAL A 117 1.67 -4.82 -0.01
CA VAL A 117 0.74 -5.83 -0.56
C VAL A 117 1.29 -7.26 -0.41
N PRO A 118 2.53 -7.58 -0.80
CA PRO A 118 3.09 -8.92 -0.62
C PRO A 118 3.05 -9.40 0.84
N LEU A 119 3.32 -8.51 1.80
CA LEU A 119 3.26 -8.84 3.22
C LEU A 119 1.84 -9.10 3.70
N MET A 120 0.84 -8.34 3.24
CA MET A 120 -0.56 -8.57 3.59
C MET A 120 -1.05 -9.92 3.06
N PHE A 121 -0.73 -10.26 1.80
CA PHE A 121 -1.05 -11.58 1.23
C PHE A 121 -0.36 -12.72 1.98
N SER A 122 0.92 -12.56 2.33
CA SER A 122 1.66 -13.54 3.13
C SER A 122 0.98 -13.75 4.50
N ARG A 123 0.61 -12.66 5.17
CA ARG A 123 -0.05 -12.69 6.48
C ARG A 123 -1.44 -13.33 6.39
N ALA A 124 -2.24 -12.96 5.40
CA ALA A 124 -3.55 -13.58 5.15
C ALA A 124 -3.45 -15.08 4.86
N GLY A 125 -2.36 -15.51 4.21
CA GLY A 125 -2.12 -16.94 3.93
C GLY A 125 -1.68 -17.76 5.14
N ARG A 126 -1.20 -17.13 6.23
CA ARG A 126 -0.71 -17.79 7.45
C ARG A 126 -1.69 -17.74 8.60
N GLN A 127 -2.75 -16.93 8.52
CA GLN A 127 -3.77 -16.88 9.57
C GLN A 127 -4.52 -18.24 9.68
N THR A 128 -5.05 -18.56 10.87
CA THR A 128 -5.68 -19.85 11.18
C THR A 128 -7.19 -19.78 11.37
N GLU A 129 -7.78 -18.59 11.36
CA GLU A 129 -9.20 -18.37 11.63
C GLU A 129 -10.12 -18.78 10.49
N LEU A 130 -9.63 -18.67 9.25
CA LEU A 130 -10.33 -19.07 8.02
C LEU A 130 -9.49 -20.01 7.16
N PRO A 131 -10.10 -20.85 6.33
CA PRO A 131 -9.38 -21.57 5.28
C PRO A 131 -8.56 -20.60 4.42
N LYS A 132 -7.30 -20.94 4.16
CA LYS A 132 -6.32 -20.08 3.47
C LYS A 132 -6.87 -19.48 2.17
N HIS A 133 -7.53 -20.30 1.35
CA HIS A 133 -8.08 -19.85 0.06
C HIS A 133 -9.18 -18.80 0.24
N ILE A 134 -9.99 -18.90 1.31
CA ILE A 134 -11.05 -17.92 1.61
C ILE A 134 -10.45 -16.60 2.09
N ALA A 135 -9.47 -16.63 3.00
CA ALA A 135 -8.79 -15.44 3.46
C ALA A 135 -8.10 -14.68 2.32
N LEU A 136 -7.36 -15.41 1.46
CA LEU A 136 -6.73 -14.84 0.29
C LEU A 136 -7.75 -14.24 -0.70
N SER A 137 -8.91 -14.91 -0.89
CA SER A 137 -9.98 -14.38 -1.75
C SER A 137 -10.52 -13.04 -1.25
N TYR A 138 -10.78 -12.90 0.06
CA TYR A 138 -11.23 -11.62 0.62
C TYR A 138 -10.20 -10.51 0.39
N VAL A 139 -8.93 -10.75 0.73
CA VAL A 139 -7.87 -9.75 0.52
C VAL A 139 -7.72 -9.40 -0.95
N SER A 140 -7.80 -10.39 -1.86
CA SER A 140 -7.73 -10.16 -3.31
C SER A 140 -8.88 -9.29 -3.82
N VAL A 141 -10.12 -9.54 -3.37
CA VAL A 141 -11.28 -8.73 -3.79
C VAL A 141 -11.07 -7.27 -3.41
N PHE A 142 -10.65 -6.98 -2.17
CA PHE A 142 -10.37 -5.61 -1.76
C PHE A 142 -9.22 -4.99 -2.56
N ALA A 143 -8.12 -5.74 -2.75
CA ALA A 143 -6.95 -5.29 -3.50
C ALA A 143 -7.31 -4.91 -4.93
N TYR A 144 -7.95 -5.82 -5.67
CA TYR A 144 -8.36 -5.56 -7.05
C TYR A 144 -9.45 -4.49 -7.16
N THR A 145 -10.32 -4.36 -6.16
CA THR A 145 -11.28 -3.25 -6.11
C THR A 145 -10.55 -1.91 -6.03
N GLY A 146 -9.49 -1.81 -5.22
CA GLY A 146 -8.65 -0.61 -5.15
C GLY A 146 -8.00 -0.27 -6.49
N SER A 147 -7.44 -1.27 -7.17
CA SER A 147 -6.82 -1.08 -8.49
C SER A 147 -7.85 -0.69 -9.58
N LEU A 148 -9.02 -1.33 -9.59
CA LEU A 148 -10.04 -1.14 -10.63
C LEU A 148 -10.81 0.17 -10.45
N LEU A 149 -11.17 0.51 -9.22
CA LEU A 149 -11.91 1.74 -8.91
C LEU A 149 -10.98 2.95 -8.75
N GLY A 150 -9.68 2.72 -8.49
CA GLY A 150 -8.70 3.77 -8.26
C GLY A 150 -8.72 4.89 -9.30
N PRO A 151 -8.56 4.59 -10.59
CA PRO A 151 -8.59 5.61 -11.65
C PRO A 151 -9.87 6.42 -11.67
N ALA A 152 -11.04 5.78 -11.47
CA ALA A 152 -12.32 6.45 -11.43
C ALA A 152 -12.48 7.34 -10.19
N LEU A 153 -12.08 6.84 -9.00
CA LEU A 153 -12.14 7.61 -7.76
C LEU A 153 -11.24 8.85 -7.81
N VAL A 154 -10.02 8.69 -8.37
CA VAL A 154 -9.11 9.82 -8.56
C VAL A 154 -9.67 10.80 -9.59
N GLY A 155 -10.23 10.31 -10.71
CA GLY A 155 -10.82 11.15 -11.76
C GLY A 155 -11.97 11.99 -11.24
N PHE A 156 -13.01 11.37 -10.70
CA PHE A 156 -14.16 12.07 -10.13
C PHE A 156 -13.77 12.98 -8.97
N GLY A 157 -12.89 12.50 -8.08
CA GLY A 157 -12.38 13.32 -6.99
C GLY A 157 -11.64 14.57 -7.49
N SER A 158 -10.84 14.42 -8.55
CA SER A 158 -10.05 15.53 -9.11
C SER A 158 -10.93 16.61 -9.76
N GLU A 159 -12.09 16.25 -10.30
CA GLU A 159 -13.06 17.22 -10.83
C GLU A 159 -13.73 18.05 -9.72
N ILE A 160 -13.93 17.47 -8.54
CA ILE A 160 -14.64 18.13 -7.42
C ILE A 160 -13.70 18.97 -6.57
N ILE A 161 -12.53 18.42 -6.18
CA ILE A 161 -11.63 19.04 -5.21
C ILE A 161 -10.23 19.33 -5.76
N GLY A 162 -9.95 18.90 -6.99
CA GLY A 162 -8.62 19.02 -7.59
C GLY A 162 -7.69 17.85 -7.30
N LEU A 163 -6.76 17.58 -8.22
CA LEU A 163 -5.90 16.40 -8.20
C LEU A 163 -4.91 16.40 -7.02
N SER A 164 -4.40 17.57 -6.63
CA SER A 164 -3.49 17.70 -5.46
C SER A 164 -4.18 17.29 -4.16
N GLN A 165 -5.44 17.69 -3.97
CA GLN A 165 -6.22 17.35 -2.78
C GLN A 165 -6.55 15.85 -2.73
N VAL A 166 -6.84 15.25 -3.88
CA VAL A 166 -7.04 13.78 -3.97
C VAL A 166 -5.76 13.05 -3.59
N PHE A 167 -4.60 13.47 -4.10
CA PHE A 167 -3.31 12.88 -3.72
C PHE A 167 -2.99 13.07 -2.24
N PHE A 168 -3.35 14.22 -1.67
CA PHE A 168 -3.21 14.44 -0.23
C PHE A 168 -4.07 13.43 0.58
N ILE A 169 -5.32 13.21 0.17
CA ILE A 169 -6.20 12.20 0.83
C ILE A 169 -5.61 10.80 0.72
N ILE A 170 -5.08 10.42 -0.44
CA ILE A 170 -4.41 9.13 -0.62
C ILE A 170 -3.17 9.02 0.27
N ALA A 171 -2.39 10.09 0.41
CA ALA A 171 -1.22 10.12 1.29
C ALA A 171 -1.60 9.90 2.76
N VAL A 172 -2.66 10.56 3.23
CA VAL A 172 -3.22 10.33 4.57
C VAL A 172 -3.72 8.90 4.72
N GLY A 173 -4.37 8.35 3.68
CA GLY A 173 -4.77 6.93 3.63
C GLY A 173 -3.56 5.99 3.78
N LEU A 174 -2.46 6.24 3.06
CA LEU A 174 -1.23 5.45 3.19
C LEU A 174 -0.65 5.50 4.60
N ILE A 175 -0.61 6.68 5.22
CA ILE A 175 -0.13 6.83 6.60
C ILE A 175 -1.06 6.09 7.57
N SER A 176 -2.38 6.09 7.35
CA SER A 176 -3.33 5.38 8.20
C SER A 176 -3.11 3.85 8.22
N ILE A 177 -2.44 3.29 7.20
CA ILE A 177 -2.02 1.88 7.21
C ILE A 177 -1.18 1.54 8.44
N THR A 178 -0.41 2.49 8.97
CA THR A 178 0.39 2.29 10.19
C THR A 178 -0.48 1.91 11.39
N VAL A 179 -1.67 2.51 11.51
CA VAL A 179 -2.65 2.21 12.56
C VAL A 179 -3.37 0.89 12.24
N LEU A 180 -3.84 0.73 10.99
CA LEU A 180 -4.51 -0.51 10.56
C LEU A 180 -3.61 -1.73 10.72
N ASN A 181 -2.30 -1.60 10.48
CA ASN A 181 -1.34 -2.68 10.65
C ASN A 181 -1.30 -3.22 12.11
N GLN A 182 -1.50 -2.37 13.10
CA GLN A 182 -1.55 -2.81 14.49
C GLN A 182 -2.79 -3.69 14.76
N LEU A 183 -3.89 -3.42 14.08
CA LEU A 183 -5.14 -4.17 14.20
C LEU A 183 -5.10 -5.53 13.46
N THR A 184 -4.15 -5.71 12.54
CA THR A 184 -3.96 -6.98 11.81
C THR A 184 -3.02 -7.95 12.51
N SER A 185 -2.30 -7.49 13.52
CA SER A 185 -1.44 -8.35 14.33
C SER A 185 -2.33 -9.14 15.28
N ALA A 186 -2.58 -10.43 15.00
CA ALA A 186 -3.14 -11.32 15.99
C ALA A 186 -2.25 -11.30 17.24
N PRO A 187 -2.80 -11.37 18.48
CA PRO A 187 -1.99 -11.58 19.67
C PRO A 187 -1.15 -12.83 19.41
N ALA A 188 0.16 -12.74 19.73
CA ALA A 188 1.08 -13.87 19.60
C ALA A 188 0.40 -15.09 20.27
N THR A 189 0.11 -16.11 19.48
CA THR A 189 -0.59 -17.30 19.96
C THR A 189 0.23 -17.91 21.08
N ALA A 190 -0.42 -18.34 22.16
CA ALA A 190 0.17 -18.99 23.32
C ALA A 190 1.19 -20.10 22.99
N ALA A 191 1.18 -20.63 21.77
CA ALA A 191 2.14 -21.59 21.23
C ALA A 191 3.58 -21.07 21.06
N GLU A 192 3.81 -19.74 20.91
CA GLU A 192 5.16 -19.18 20.89
C GLU A 192 5.68 -18.92 22.31
N ALA A 193 4.79 -18.63 23.25
CA ALA A 193 5.15 -18.52 24.68
C ALA A 193 5.59 -19.86 25.28
N GLU A 194 4.98 -20.97 24.82
CA GLU A 194 5.32 -22.32 25.28
C GLU A 194 6.67 -22.81 24.77
N LYS A 195 7.08 -22.42 23.57
CA LYS A 195 8.41 -22.76 23.02
C LYS A 195 9.56 -22.02 23.71
N THR A 196 9.30 -20.90 24.35
CA THR A 196 10.31 -20.10 25.05
C THR A 196 10.50 -20.57 26.52
N GLN A 197 9.60 -21.46 27.01
CA GLN A 197 9.63 -21.97 28.40
C GLN A 197 10.15 -23.41 28.55
N THR A 198 10.59 -24.06 27.48
CA THR A 198 11.24 -25.38 27.58
C THR A 198 12.75 -25.19 27.64
N PRO A 199 13.37 -25.18 28.82
CA PRO A 199 14.85 -25.24 28.95
C PRO A 199 15.33 -26.63 28.56
N ALA A 200 16.43 -26.65 27.81
CA ALA A 200 17.17 -27.86 27.42
C ALA A 200 17.75 -28.64 28.61
#